data_6cec89e0c95657ce8c488060239bb609
#
_entry.id   6cec89e0c95657ce8c488060239bb609
#
_cell.length_a   1.000
_cell.length_b   1.000
_cell.length_c   1.000
_cell.angle_alpha   90.00
_cell.angle_beta   90.00
_cell.angle_gamma   90.00
#
_symmetry.space_group_name_H-M   'P 1'
#
loop_
_entity.id
_entity.type
_entity.pdbx_description
1 polymer ?
#
loop_
_entity_poly.entity_id
_entity_poly.type
_entity_poly.pdbx_seq_one_letter_code
_entity_poly.pdbx_strand_id
1 'polypeptide(L)'
;MQLGGNPDHFTGLMMTGHSDTVNCDVEQWGTAPRTLTIRGDKAYGLGACDMKGFIAVAMNRMREAAETKSVPADGLALLVTCDEETSMQGARVAAPWLKSMGVAPKLIVVGEPTALTPIFGHKGFMGERLTITGKSAHSSDPREGRNAIASGVPSAVIALNTMAQAMMKASDPDFDRPDRPGVPYPTLNLGVIRGGDSVNRVCSCVEMDFDVRPMTQWNADRVNRDLAELAKRLTKEVNLPVMIEALYPDVPPFRNDDPVVRTAVERVAGCPGEFVSYCTEAGFMATLGPAVVLGPGSIREAHAVDEFVPLKDLERMGEILEALGRL
;
A
#
# COMPACT_ATOMS: atom_id res chain seq x y z
N MET A 1 4.00 7.33 20.55
CA MET A 1 4.90 7.38 21.73
C MET A 1 6.23 8.00 21.30
N GLN A 2 6.77 8.93 22.06
CA GLN A 2 8.08 9.57 21.80
C GLN A 2 8.98 9.41 23.02
N LEU A 3 10.27 9.19 22.78
CA LEU A 3 11.30 9.06 23.81
C LEU A 3 12.50 9.94 23.42
N GLY A 4 12.77 10.99 24.20
CA GLY A 4 13.81 11.99 23.89
C GLY A 4 13.48 12.86 22.69
N GLY A 5 14.47 13.65 22.25
CA GLY A 5 14.28 14.65 21.19
C GLY A 5 13.46 15.88 21.67
N ASN A 6 13.21 16.80 20.74
CA ASN A 6 12.38 17.96 21.01
C ASN A 6 10.89 17.60 20.81
N PRO A 7 10.01 17.75 21.83
CA PRO A 7 8.59 17.42 21.68
C PRO A 7 7.85 18.33 20.69
N ASP A 8 8.31 19.58 20.51
CA ASP A 8 7.70 20.56 19.62
C ASP A 8 8.21 20.44 18.16
N HIS A 9 9.29 19.69 17.94
CA HIS A 9 9.89 19.49 16.64
C HIS A 9 10.73 18.20 16.63
N PHE A 10 10.06 17.07 16.43
CA PHE A 10 10.72 15.77 16.42
C PHE A 10 11.47 15.55 15.10
N THR A 11 12.76 15.21 15.20
CA THR A 11 13.67 14.97 14.07
C THR A 11 14.38 13.60 14.12
N GLY A 12 14.10 12.78 15.12
CA GLY A 12 14.77 11.50 15.34
C GLY A 12 14.36 10.37 14.41
N LEU A 13 14.62 9.14 14.85
CA LEU A 13 14.12 7.93 14.18
C LEU A 13 12.66 7.70 14.54
N MET A 14 11.78 7.66 13.53
CA MET A 14 10.39 7.26 13.69
C MET A 14 10.21 5.81 13.19
N MET A 15 9.64 4.97 14.02
CA MET A 15 9.19 3.62 13.69
C MET A 15 7.67 3.66 13.54
N THR A 16 7.12 3.00 12.53
CA THR A 16 5.67 2.96 12.33
C THR A 16 5.21 1.57 11.91
N GLY A 17 4.02 1.20 12.35
CA GLY A 17 3.37 -0.04 11.97
C GLY A 17 1.91 -0.09 12.38
N HIS A 18 1.13 -0.92 11.69
CA HIS A 18 -0.29 -1.08 11.97
C HIS A 18 -0.57 -2.19 12.99
N SER A 19 -1.66 -2.03 13.73
CA SER A 19 -2.09 -2.97 14.78
C SER A 19 -3.25 -3.87 14.37
N ASP A 20 -3.95 -3.54 13.30
CA ASP A 20 -4.99 -4.36 12.71
C ASP A 20 -4.40 -5.57 11.95
N THR A 21 -5.26 -6.47 11.54
CA THR A 21 -4.91 -7.69 10.79
C THR A 21 -6.05 -8.02 9.86
N VAL A 22 -5.76 -8.79 8.81
CA VAL A 22 -6.80 -9.42 7.99
C VAL A 22 -7.66 -10.39 8.82
N ASN A 23 -8.84 -10.71 8.31
CA ASN A 23 -9.64 -11.78 8.89
C ASN A 23 -8.96 -13.13 8.68
N CYS A 24 -9.13 -14.06 9.64
CA CYS A 24 -8.65 -15.43 9.53
C CYS A 24 -9.79 -16.43 9.70
N ASP A 25 -9.70 -17.54 8.99
CA ASP A 25 -10.53 -18.70 9.24
C ASP A 25 -9.87 -19.56 10.33
N VAL A 26 -10.35 -19.41 11.56
CA VAL A 26 -9.77 -20.05 12.77
C VAL A 26 -9.73 -21.56 12.64
N GLU A 27 -10.68 -22.19 11.92
CA GLU A 27 -10.77 -23.64 11.76
C GLU A 27 -9.63 -24.23 10.91
N GLN A 28 -9.01 -23.41 10.07
CA GLN A 28 -7.89 -23.84 9.22
C GLN A 28 -6.53 -23.76 9.93
N TRP A 29 -6.45 -23.08 11.09
CA TRP A 29 -5.19 -22.89 11.79
C TRP A 29 -4.77 -24.12 12.59
N GLY A 30 -3.52 -24.54 12.45
CA GLY A 30 -2.89 -25.58 13.28
C GLY A 30 -2.39 -25.05 14.64
N THR A 31 -2.38 -23.72 14.82
CA THR A 31 -2.12 -23.01 16.06
C THR A 31 -3.32 -22.14 16.42
N ALA A 32 -3.40 -21.63 17.65
CA ALA A 32 -4.44 -20.67 18.01
C ALA A 32 -4.07 -19.27 17.46
N PRO A 33 -4.78 -18.70 16.46
CA PRO A 33 -4.34 -17.48 15.78
C PRO A 33 -4.23 -16.26 16.70
N ARG A 34 -5.04 -16.21 17.77
CA ARG A 34 -5.06 -15.08 18.74
C ARG A 34 -4.19 -15.32 19.99
N THR A 35 -3.35 -16.35 19.96
CA THR A 35 -2.46 -16.68 21.08
C THR A 35 -1.06 -16.93 20.54
N LEU A 36 -0.10 -16.12 20.99
CA LEU A 36 1.30 -16.29 20.60
C LEU A 36 1.77 -17.71 20.94
N THR A 37 2.22 -18.44 19.94
CA THR A 37 2.74 -19.80 20.07
C THR A 37 4.16 -19.88 19.54
N ILE A 38 5.12 -20.22 20.40
CA ILE A 38 6.50 -20.44 19.99
C ILE A 38 6.68 -21.94 19.69
N ARG A 39 7.10 -22.24 18.47
CA ARG A 39 7.49 -23.60 18.04
C ARG A 39 8.82 -23.55 17.29
N GLY A 40 9.85 -24.19 17.87
CA GLY A 40 11.20 -24.09 17.33
C GLY A 40 11.72 -22.66 17.33
N ASP A 41 12.12 -22.17 16.17
CA ASP A 41 12.65 -20.83 15.92
C ASP A 41 11.60 -19.82 15.40
N LYS A 42 10.30 -20.14 15.54
CA LYS A 42 9.20 -19.37 14.98
C LYS A 42 8.19 -18.94 16.04
N ALA A 43 7.71 -17.70 15.90
CA ALA A 43 6.60 -17.15 16.67
C ALA A 43 5.35 -17.11 15.79
N TYR A 44 4.34 -17.94 16.11
CA TYR A 44 3.08 -18.06 15.39
C TYR A 44 1.99 -17.21 16.03
N GLY A 45 1.16 -16.61 15.21
CA GLY A 45 -0.02 -15.86 15.62
C GLY A 45 -0.47 -14.90 14.51
N LEU A 46 -1.74 -14.57 14.47
CA LEU A 46 -2.31 -13.62 13.52
C LEU A 46 -1.71 -12.21 13.76
N GLY A 47 -1.08 -11.66 12.73
CA GLY A 47 -0.31 -10.41 12.82
C GLY A 47 1.07 -10.58 13.45
N ALA A 48 1.55 -11.80 13.68
CA ALA A 48 2.92 -12.01 14.19
C ALA A 48 3.97 -11.56 13.17
N CYS A 49 3.71 -11.78 11.89
CA CYS A 49 4.52 -11.33 10.77
C CYS A 49 4.08 -9.94 10.31
N ASP A 50 2.78 -9.72 10.15
CA ASP A 50 2.17 -8.53 9.59
C ASP A 50 1.22 -7.83 10.58
N MET A 51 1.67 -6.84 11.39
CA MET A 51 3.10 -6.55 11.61
C MET A 51 3.38 -6.28 13.09
N LYS A 52 2.63 -6.97 13.99
CA LYS A 52 2.77 -6.81 15.46
C LYS A 52 4.14 -7.23 15.99
N GLY A 53 4.82 -8.17 15.29
CA GLY A 53 6.20 -8.54 15.61
C GLY A 53 7.14 -7.34 15.54
N PHE A 54 7.04 -6.53 14.48
CA PHE A 54 7.81 -5.30 14.38
C PHE A 54 7.46 -4.29 15.49
N ILE A 55 6.15 -4.09 15.77
CA ILE A 55 5.71 -3.17 16.84
C ILE A 55 6.32 -3.60 18.19
N ALA A 56 6.32 -4.91 18.49
CA ALA A 56 6.90 -5.44 19.72
C ALA A 56 8.42 -5.18 19.79
N VAL A 57 9.14 -5.35 18.68
CA VAL A 57 10.57 -5.03 18.60
C VAL A 57 10.82 -3.53 18.82
N ALA A 58 10.04 -2.67 18.17
CA ALA A 58 10.14 -1.22 18.30
C ALA A 58 9.88 -0.77 19.75
N MET A 59 8.83 -1.31 20.39
CA MET A 59 8.55 -1.03 21.81
C MET A 59 9.69 -1.50 22.72
N ASN A 60 10.22 -2.71 22.49
CA ASN A 60 11.35 -3.24 23.26
C ASN A 60 12.60 -2.35 23.10
N ARG A 61 12.89 -1.91 21.87
CA ARG A 61 14.01 -1.01 21.59
C ARG A 61 13.89 0.31 22.34
N MET A 62 12.68 0.91 22.37
CA MET A 62 12.44 2.13 23.16
C MET A 62 12.60 1.89 24.66
N ARG A 63 12.10 0.77 25.19
CA ARG A 63 12.28 0.39 26.60
C ARG A 63 13.76 0.25 26.95
N GLU A 64 14.52 -0.51 26.17
CA GLU A 64 15.97 -0.72 26.39
C GLU A 64 16.74 0.61 26.35
N ALA A 65 16.45 1.46 25.37
CA ALA A 65 17.08 2.78 25.27
C ALA A 65 16.83 3.66 26.51
N ALA A 66 15.60 3.60 27.05
CA ALA A 66 15.26 4.31 28.29
C ALA A 66 16.00 3.75 29.52
N GLU A 67 15.99 2.42 29.69
CA GLU A 67 16.63 1.72 30.82
C GLU A 67 18.15 1.92 30.83
N THR A 68 18.78 1.84 29.67
CA THR A 68 20.24 1.99 29.53
C THR A 68 20.69 3.44 29.36
N LYS A 69 19.76 4.39 29.34
CA LYS A 69 20.02 5.83 29.09
C LYS A 69 20.76 6.07 27.77
N SER A 70 20.51 5.23 26.77
CA SER A 70 21.12 5.31 25.43
C SER A 70 20.17 5.88 24.37
N VAL A 71 19.25 6.74 24.78
CA VAL A 71 18.32 7.42 23.86
C VAL A 71 19.12 8.33 22.93
N PRO A 72 18.96 8.22 21.59
CA PRO A 72 19.59 9.13 20.64
C PRO A 72 19.23 10.60 20.93
N ALA A 73 20.14 11.53 20.64
CA ALA A 73 19.94 12.96 20.92
C ALA A 73 18.66 13.51 20.24
N ASP A 74 18.39 13.06 18.99
CA ASP A 74 17.20 13.46 18.23
C ASP A 74 15.93 12.68 18.63
N GLY A 75 16.07 11.67 19.47
CA GLY A 75 14.98 10.86 20.02
C GLY A 75 14.54 9.68 19.16
N LEU A 76 13.65 8.89 19.74
CA LEU A 76 12.94 7.77 19.11
C LEU A 76 11.43 8.03 19.17
N ALA A 77 10.70 7.71 18.13
CA ALA A 77 9.25 7.74 18.14
C ALA A 77 8.68 6.43 17.59
N LEU A 78 7.55 5.99 18.14
CA LEU A 78 6.74 4.90 17.61
C LEU A 78 5.33 5.44 17.35
N LEU A 79 4.91 5.32 16.10
CA LEU A 79 3.54 5.52 15.65
C LEU A 79 2.90 4.15 15.40
N VAL A 80 1.78 3.88 16.06
CA VAL A 80 0.98 2.69 15.79
C VAL A 80 -0.31 3.15 15.11
N THR A 81 -0.56 2.63 13.93
CA THR A 81 -1.71 2.95 13.09
C THR A 81 -2.77 1.85 13.16
N CYS A 82 -3.89 2.08 12.51
CA CYS A 82 -5.00 1.14 12.33
C CYS A 82 -5.55 1.23 10.91
N ASP A 83 -6.37 0.23 10.55
CA ASP A 83 -7.07 0.14 9.26
C ASP A 83 -6.13 0.08 8.04
N GLU A 84 -4.87 -0.38 8.21
CA GLU A 84 -3.94 -0.56 7.09
C GLU A 84 -4.51 -1.54 6.08
N GLU A 85 -4.99 -2.68 6.57
CA GLU A 85 -5.51 -3.82 5.81
C GLU A 85 -6.82 -3.53 5.04
N THR A 86 -7.36 -2.33 5.19
CA THR A 86 -8.64 -1.94 4.55
C THR A 86 -8.59 -0.61 3.82
N SER A 87 -8.19 0.46 4.50
CA SER A 87 -8.29 1.83 3.98
C SER A 87 -7.07 2.70 4.26
N MET A 88 -6.11 2.21 5.05
CA MET A 88 -4.97 2.96 5.58
C MET A 88 -5.40 4.27 6.29
N GLN A 89 -6.61 4.27 6.89
CA GLN A 89 -7.18 5.48 7.50
C GLN A 89 -6.30 6.03 8.61
N GLY A 90 -5.66 5.15 9.40
CA GLY A 90 -4.71 5.56 10.44
C GLY A 90 -3.58 6.43 9.90
N ALA A 91 -2.87 5.96 8.89
CA ALA A 91 -1.78 6.69 8.26
C ALA A 91 -2.25 7.95 7.53
N ARG A 92 -3.38 7.86 6.85
CA ARG A 92 -4.02 8.96 6.12
C ARG A 92 -4.34 10.16 7.01
N VAL A 93 -4.76 9.93 8.25
CA VAL A 93 -5.06 10.97 9.24
C VAL A 93 -3.79 11.40 9.99
N ALA A 94 -2.96 10.43 10.39
CA ALA A 94 -1.79 10.71 11.22
C ALA A 94 -0.72 11.54 10.50
N ALA A 95 -0.41 11.23 9.24
CA ALA A 95 0.68 11.90 8.52
C ALA A 95 0.45 13.43 8.38
N PRO A 96 -0.69 13.94 7.87
CA PRO A 96 -0.92 15.37 7.78
C PRO A 96 -1.02 16.03 9.17
N TRP A 97 -1.57 15.35 10.17
CA TRP A 97 -1.62 15.87 11.54
C TRP A 97 -0.22 16.04 12.13
N LEU A 98 0.65 15.02 12.06
CA LEU A 98 2.03 15.09 12.52
C LEU A 98 2.82 16.18 11.78
N LYS A 99 2.60 16.31 10.47
CA LYS A 99 3.20 17.38 9.67
C LYS A 99 2.80 18.77 10.17
N SER A 100 1.53 18.94 10.52
CA SER A 100 1.02 20.23 11.06
C SER A 100 1.62 20.56 12.42
N MET A 101 2.11 19.56 13.17
CA MET A 101 2.82 19.72 14.43
C MET A 101 4.35 19.92 14.27
N GLY A 102 4.85 20.02 13.03
CA GLY A 102 6.27 20.21 12.78
C GLY A 102 7.13 18.95 12.93
N VAL A 103 6.51 17.75 12.94
CA VAL A 103 7.24 16.47 12.97
C VAL A 103 7.92 16.24 11.63
N ALA A 104 9.26 16.12 11.65
CA ALA A 104 10.10 15.94 10.47
C ALA A 104 11.24 14.94 10.75
N PRO A 105 10.95 13.64 10.84
CA PRO A 105 11.95 12.63 11.17
C PRO A 105 13.09 12.58 10.15
N LYS A 106 14.32 12.36 10.64
CA LYS A 106 15.48 12.12 9.75
C LYS A 106 15.39 10.79 9.02
N LEU A 107 14.67 9.82 9.59
CA LEU A 107 14.35 8.53 9.00
C LEU A 107 13.05 7.98 9.59
N ILE A 108 12.21 7.42 8.71
CA ILE A 108 11.01 6.69 9.07
C ILE A 108 11.17 5.23 8.63
N VAL A 109 11.00 4.30 9.56
CA VAL A 109 10.98 2.85 9.27
C VAL A 109 9.54 2.37 9.37
N VAL A 110 8.97 1.95 8.23
CA VAL A 110 7.67 1.27 8.16
C VAL A 110 7.93 -0.23 8.22
N GLY A 111 7.43 -0.89 9.24
CA GLY A 111 7.90 -2.22 9.66
C GLY A 111 7.26 -3.42 8.99
N GLU A 112 6.82 -3.29 7.75
CA GLU A 112 6.23 -4.39 6.97
C GLU A 112 7.19 -5.57 6.77
N PRO A 113 6.67 -6.81 6.58
CA PRO A 113 7.48 -8.01 6.49
C PRO A 113 8.27 -8.11 5.17
N THR A 114 9.48 -7.56 5.17
CA THR A 114 10.37 -7.49 3.98
C THR A 114 11.51 -8.50 4.00
N ALA A 115 11.48 -9.45 4.92
CA ALA A 115 12.61 -10.36 5.20
C ALA A 115 13.91 -9.58 5.48
N LEU A 116 13.82 -8.45 6.19
CA LEU A 116 14.91 -7.53 6.53
C LEU A 116 15.61 -6.91 5.31
N THR A 117 14.97 -6.93 4.14
CA THR A 117 15.46 -6.26 2.94
C THR A 117 14.87 -4.84 2.90
N PRO A 118 15.69 -3.78 2.79
CA PRO A 118 15.18 -2.41 2.68
C PRO A 118 14.37 -2.23 1.39
N ILE A 119 13.18 -1.67 1.48
CA ILE A 119 12.37 -1.29 0.33
C ILE A 119 12.33 0.24 0.24
N PHE A 120 12.86 0.76 -0.85
CA PHE A 120 12.96 2.21 -1.10
C PHE A 120 11.89 2.75 -2.04
N GLY A 121 11.00 1.90 -2.51
CA GLY A 121 9.87 2.35 -3.32
C GLY A 121 8.83 1.27 -3.53
N HIS A 122 7.59 1.72 -3.62
CA HIS A 122 6.46 0.87 -3.96
C HIS A 122 5.43 1.62 -4.80
N LYS A 123 4.59 0.84 -5.50
CA LYS A 123 3.46 1.41 -6.24
C LYS A 123 2.38 1.88 -5.28
N GLY A 124 1.54 2.82 -5.73
CA GLY A 124 0.30 3.16 -5.04
C GLY A 124 -0.84 2.18 -5.37
N PHE A 125 -2.03 2.52 -4.90
CA PHE A 125 -3.26 1.81 -5.20
C PHE A 125 -4.41 2.79 -5.37
N MET A 126 -5.20 2.59 -6.43
CA MET A 126 -6.43 3.30 -6.72
C MET A 126 -7.46 2.27 -7.18
N GLY A 127 -8.58 2.18 -6.51
CA GLY A 127 -9.70 1.32 -6.90
C GLY A 127 -10.82 2.18 -7.47
N GLU A 128 -11.24 1.92 -8.70
CA GLU A 128 -12.13 2.77 -9.47
C GLU A 128 -13.33 2.00 -10.00
N ARG A 129 -14.48 2.67 -10.12
CA ARG A 129 -15.68 2.18 -10.79
C ARG A 129 -16.07 3.06 -11.96
N LEU A 130 -16.14 2.48 -13.14
CA LEU A 130 -16.75 3.08 -14.31
C LEU A 130 -18.20 2.62 -14.41
N THR A 131 -19.14 3.56 -14.38
CA THR A 131 -20.58 3.31 -14.53
C THR A 131 -21.08 3.86 -15.86
N ILE A 132 -21.77 3.03 -16.65
CA ILE A 132 -22.42 3.41 -17.90
C ILE A 132 -23.93 3.34 -17.67
N THR A 133 -24.63 4.47 -17.82
CA THR A 133 -26.06 4.55 -17.62
C THR A 133 -26.81 4.60 -18.95
N GLY A 134 -27.63 3.60 -19.19
CA GLY A 134 -28.51 3.47 -20.35
C GLY A 134 -29.98 3.74 -20.01
N LYS A 135 -30.89 3.13 -20.78
CA LYS A 135 -32.34 3.16 -20.57
C LYS A 135 -32.94 1.79 -20.82
N SER A 136 -33.68 1.25 -19.84
CA SER A 136 -34.36 -0.03 -19.97
C SER A 136 -35.53 0.05 -20.96
N ALA A 137 -35.73 -1.05 -21.71
CA ALA A 137 -36.90 -1.28 -22.54
C ALA A 137 -37.10 -2.78 -22.76
N HIS A 138 -38.22 -3.19 -23.33
CA HIS A 138 -38.42 -4.58 -23.76
C HIS A 138 -37.54 -4.90 -24.97
N SER A 139 -36.88 -6.05 -24.96
CA SER A 139 -35.91 -6.42 -26.02
C SER A 139 -36.53 -6.56 -27.42
N SER A 140 -37.86 -6.76 -27.54
CA SER A 140 -38.56 -6.80 -28.80
C SER A 140 -38.66 -5.45 -29.53
N ASP A 141 -38.55 -4.33 -28.79
CA ASP A 141 -38.39 -2.97 -29.35
C ASP A 141 -37.24 -2.23 -28.68
N PRO A 142 -35.99 -2.54 -29.07
CA PRO A 142 -34.81 -1.94 -28.46
C PRO A 142 -34.67 -0.45 -28.75
N ARG A 143 -35.44 0.13 -29.69
CA ARG A 143 -35.43 1.56 -30.02
C ARG A 143 -35.93 2.44 -28.88
N GLU A 144 -36.79 1.88 -28.03
CA GLU A 144 -37.32 2.55 -26.83
C GLU A 144 -36.31 2.62 -25.67
N GLY A 145 -35.26 1.81 -25.73
CA GLY A 145 -34.17 1.75 -24.75
C GLY A 145 -32.85 2.32 -25.23
N ARG A 146 -31.87 2.26 -24.34
CA ARG A 146 -30.45 2.58 -24.64
C ARG A 146 -29.58 1.54 -23.92
N ASN A 147 -29.01 0.64 -24.68
CA ASN A 147 -28.32 -0.54 -24.13
C ASN A 147 -26.91 -0.17 -23.64
N ALA A 148 -26.70 -0.16 -22.32
CA ALA A 148 -25.40 0.15 -21.71
C ALA A 148 -24.33 -0.91 -22.06
N ILE A 149 -24.70 -2.19 -22.19
CA ILE A 149 -23.77 -3.24 -22.60
C ILE A 149 -23.32 -3.03 -24.05
N ALA A 150 -24.25 -3.05 -24.98
CA ALA A 150 -23.94 -3.05 -26.41
C ALA A 150 -23.27 -1.76 -26.88
N SER A 151 -23.70 -0.61 -26.34
CA SER A 151 -23.19 0.69 -26.75
C SER A 151 -21.94 1.12 -25.96
N GLY A 152 -21.80 0.72 -24.70
CA GLY A 152 -20.80 1.30 -23.81
C GLY A 152 -19.61 0.39 -23.50
N VAL A 153 -19.85 -0.91 -23.22
CA VAL A 153 -18.78 -1.81 -22.76
C VAL A 153 -17.63 -1.94 -23.76
N PRO A 154 -17.85 -2.13 -25.08
CA PRO A 154 -16.74 -2.26 -26.02
C PRO A 154 -15.81 -1.03 -26.02
N SER A 155 -16.37 0.17 -26.07
CA SER A 155 -15.59 1.42 -26.06
C SER A 155 -14.85 1.61 -24.74
N ALA A 156 -15.50 1.31 -23.61
CA ALA A 156 -14.87 1.41 -22.29
C ALA A 156 -13.68 0.45 -22.12
N VAL A 157 -13.82 -0.82 -22.54
CA VAL A 157 -12.75 -1.82 -22.49
C VAL A 157 -11.57 -1.39 -23.37
N ILE A 158 -11.83 -0.95 -24.61
CA ILE A 158 -10.77 -0.46 -25.51
C ILE A 158 -10.05 0.75 -24.91
N ALA A 159 -10.79 1.67 -24.31
CA ALA A 159 -10.24 2.88 -23.74
C ALA A 159 -9.37 2.60 -22.50
N LEU A 160 -9.82 1.74 -21.59
CA LEU A 160 -9.04 1.31 -20.43
C LEU A 160 -7.77 0.55 -20.84
N ASN A 161 -7.85 -0.35 -21.81
CA ASN A 161 -6.68 -1.04 -22.36
C ASN A 161 -5.69 -0.06 -23.01
N THR A 162 -6.20 0.94 -23.74
CA THR A 162 -5.36 1.99 -24.36
C THR A 162 -4.62 2.79 -23.28
N MET A 163 -5.30 3.11 -22.18
CA MET A 163 -4.69 3.79 -21.04
C MET A 163 -3.62 2.92 -20.39
N ALA A 164 -3.92 1.63 -20.16
CA ALA A 164 -2.94 0.67 -19.62
C ALA A 164 -1.67 0.60 -20.48
N GLN A 165 -1.81 0.50 -21.81
CA GLN A 165 -0.68 0.50 -22.74
C GLN A 165 0.12 1.82 -22.71
N ALA A 166 -0.55 2.95 -22.52
CA ALA A 166 0.13 4.24 -22.37
C ALA A 166 0.93 4.33 -21.08
N MET A 167 0.41 3.75 -19.97
CA MET A 167 1.09 3.66 -18.68
C MET A 167 2.38 2.84 -18.77
N MET A 168 2.41 1.76 -19.56
CA MET A 168 3.61 0.91 -19.73
C MET A 168 4.82 1.67 -20.29
N LYS A 169 4.62 2.83 -20.93
CA LYS A 169 5.72 3.68 -21.42
C LYS A 169 6.41 4.47 -20.31
N ALA A 170 5.80 4.57 -19.13
CA ALA A 170 6.39 5.24 -17.97
C ALA A 170 7.19 4.23 -17.12
N SER A 171 8.17 3.57 -17.75
CA SER A 171 8.99 2.54 -17.12
C SER A 171 10.00 3.12 -16.13
N ASP A 172 10.17 2.41 -15.01
CA ASP A 172 11.18 2.67 -13.99
C ASP A 172 12.00 1.38 -13.75
N PRO A 173 13.27 1.33 -14.17
CA PRO A 173 14.08 0.12 -14.11
C PRO A 173 14.38 -0.37 -12.68
N ASP A 174 14.22 0.48 -11.66
CA ASP A 174 14.42 0.05 -10.27
C ASP A 174 13.41 -1.03 -9.83
N PHE A 175 12.25 -1.11 -10.51
CA PHE A 175 11.23 -2.14 -10.29
C PHE A 175 11.45 -3.43 -11.09
N ASP A 176 12.47 -3.49 -11.95
CA ASP A 176 12.77 -4.66 -12.79
C ASP A 176 14.27 -4.87 -12.89
N ARG A 177 14.83 -5.54 -11.89
CA ARG A 177 16.26 -5.81 -11.83
C ARG A 177 16.56 -7.22 -12.37
N PRO A 178 17.76 -7.47 -12.95
CA PRO A 178 18.12 -8.79 -13.47
C PRO A 178 18.07 -9.92 -12.44
N ASP A 179 18.35 -9.61 -11.17
CA ASP A 179 18.31 -10.54 -10.05
C ASP A 179 16.90 -10.68 -9.44
N ARG A 180 16.00 -9.74 -9.74
CA ARG A 180 14.61 -9.72 -9.30
C ARG A 180 13.70 -9.10 -10.35
N PRO A 181 13.21 -9.89 -11.30
CA PRO A 181 12.24 -9.44 -12.29
C PRO A 181 10.95 -8.92 -11.63
N GLY A 182 10.50 -7.75 -12.05
CA GLY A 182 9.29 -7.12 -11.56
C GLY A 182 8.49 -6.44 -12.66
N VAL A 183 7.59 -5.54 -12.29
CA VAL A 183 6.76 -4.79 -13.25
C VAL A 183 7.16 -3.32 -13.19
N PRO A 184 8.01 -2.85 -14.13
CA PRO A 184 8.64 -1.52 -14.06
C PRO A 184 7.76 -0.36 -14.49
N TYR A 185 6.45 -0.52 -14.59
CA TYR A 185 5.51 0.49 -15.07
C TYR A 185 4.23 0.51 -14.24
N PRO A 186 3.46 1.61 -14.25
CA PRO A 186 2.13 1.66 -13.66
C PRO A 186 1.21 0.65 -14.35
N THR A 187 0.34 0.01 -13.60
CA THR A 187 -0.58 -0.99 -14.13
C THR A 187 -2.03 -0.56 -13.97
N LEU A 188 -2.88 -1.01 -14.89
CA LEU A 188 -4.33 -0.94 -14.80
C LEU A 188 -4.90 -2.34 -15.06
N ASN A 189 -5.75 -2.81 -14.17
CA ASN A 189 -6.39 -4.11 -14.25
C ASN A 189 -7.91 -3.96 -14.18
N LEU A 190 -8.63 -4.35 -15.24
CA LEU A 190 -10.08 -4.47 -15.22
C LEU A 190 -10.47 -5.78 -14.55
N GLY A 191 -10.91 -5.70 -13.30
CA GLY A 191 -11.17 -6.85 -12.44
C GLY A 191 -12.59 -7.40 -12.51
N VAL A 192 -13.59 -6.51 -12.69
CA VAL A 192 -15.00 -6.89 -12.61
C VAL A 192 -15.82 -6.16 -13.66
N ILE A 193 -16.79 -6.86 -14.26
CA ILE A 193 -17.86 -6.26 -15.06
C ILE A 193 -19.19 -6.84 -14.57
N ARG A 194 -20.14 -5.95 -14.26
CA ARG A 194 -21.52 -6.31 -13.87
C ARG A 194 -22.50 -5.50 -14.67
N GLY A 195 -23.59 -6.11 -15.12
CA GLY A 195 -24.64 -5.38 -15.83
C GLY A 195 -25.71 -6.29 -16.43
N GLY A 196 -26.91 -5.72 -16.58
CA GLY A 196 -28.08 -6.45 -17.02
C GLY A 196 -28.71 -7.31 -15.93
N ASP A 197 -30.00 -7.63 -16.12
CA ASP A 197 -30.80 -8.41 -15.16
C ASP A 197 -31.68 -9.46 -15.85
N SER A 198 -31.89 -9.34 -17.18
CA SER A 198 -32.72 -10.29 -17.93
C SER A 198 -32.37 -10.25 -19.42
N VAL A 199 -32.46 -11.42 -20.07
CA VAL A 199 -32.19 -11.59 -21.52
C VAL A 199 -33.18 -10.84 -22.39
N ASN A 200 -34.41 -10.61 -21.92
CA ASN A 200 -35.47 -9.93 -22.66
C ASN A 200 -35.63 -8.43 -22.29
N ARG A 201 -34.60 -7.84 -21.69
CA ARG A 201 -34.55 -6.44 -21.31
C ARG A 201 -33.30 -5.74 -21.85
N VAL A 202 -33.48 -4.53 -22.39
CA VAL A 202 -32.38 -3.64 -22.73
C VAL A 202 -31.65 -3.24 -21.44
N CYS A 203 -30.36 -3.47 -21.35
CA CYS A 203 -29.56 -3.19 -20.17
C CYS A 203 -29.45 -1.67 -19.92
N SER A 204 -29.88 -1.24 -18.73
CA SER A 204 -29.88 0.17 -18.35
C SER A 204 -28.69 0.59 -17.49
N CYS A 205 -27.85 -0.33 -17.01
CA CYS A 205 -26.68 0.00 -16.20
C CYS A 205 -25.60 -1.06 -16.35
N VAL A 206 -24.35 -0.62 -16.49
CA VAL A 206 -23.16 -1.46 -16.37
C VAL A 206 -22.18 -0.80 -15.44
N GLU A 207 -21.61 -1.57 -14.54
CA GLU A 207 -20.50 -1.20 -13.67
C GLU A 207 -19.25 -2.00 -14.04
N MET A 208 -18.12 -1.33 -14.10
CA MET A 208 -16.82 -1.93 -14.39
C MET A 208 -15.84 -1.49 -13.30
N ASP A 209 -15.42 -2.42 -12.45
CA ASP A 209 -14.46 -2.15 -11.38
C ASP A 209 -13.05 -2.51 -11.85
N PHE A 210 -12.13 -1.59 -11.66
CA PHE A 210 -10.73 -1.75 -12.03
C PHE A 210 -9.81 -1.14 -10.99
N ASP A 211 -8.58 -1.63 -10.91
CA ASP A 211 -7.52 -1.01 -10.11
C ASP A 211 -6.45 -0.38 -10.98
N VAL A 212 -5.84 0.66 -10.44
CA VAL A 212 -4.63 1.26 -10.98
C VAL A 212 -3.55 1.21 -9.91
N ARG A 213 -2.33 0.81 -10.31
CA ARG A 213 -1.14 0.87 -9.47
C ARG A 213 -0.25 2.02 -9.97
N PRO A 214 -0.45 3.25 -9.45
CA PRO A 214 0.35 4.39 -9.87
C PRO A 214 1.79 4.27 -9.36
N MET A 215 2.69 4.95 -10.06
CA MET A 215 4.09 5.17 -9.67
C MET A 215 4.35 6.67 -9.59
N THR A 216 5.49 7.09 -9.04
CA THR A 216 5.79 8.53 -8.87
C THR A 216 5.77 9.31 -10.19
N GLN A 217 6.18 8.69 -11.30
CA GLN A 217 6.18 9.29 -12.64
C GLN A 217 4.77 9.37 -13.26
N TRP A 218 3.84 8.52 -12.79
CA TRP A 218 2.42 8.53 -13.17
C TRP A 218 1.59 8.38 -11.91
N ASN A 219 1.59 9.43 -11.11
CA ASN A 219 0.99 9.47 -9.79
C ASN A 219 -0.55 9.54 -9.83
N ALA A 220 -1.19 9.45 -8.65
CA ALA A 220 -2.64 9.48 -8.51
C ALA A 220 -3.27 10.74 -9.13
N ASP A 221 -2.69 11.93 -8.97
CA ASP A 221 -3.23 13.17 -9.54
C ASP A 221 -3.29 13.11 -11.07
N ARG A 222 -2.27 12.52 -11.71
CA ARG A 222 -2.27 12.32 -13.16
C ARG A 222 -3.32 11.30 -13.57
N VAL A 223 -3.38 10.17 -12.88
CA VAL A 223 -4.39 9.12 -13.13
C VAL A 223 -5.80 9.70 -13.02
N ASN A 224 -6.11 10.43 -11.95
CA ASN A 224 -7.41 11.05 -11.73
C ASN A 224 -7.80 12.02 -12.85
N ARG A 225 -6.86 12.84 -13.32
CA ARG A 225 -7.11 13.72 -14.49
C ARG A 225 -7.40 12.91 -15.76
N ASP A 226 -6.57 11.88 -16.04
CA ASP A 226 -6.72 11.07 -17.23
C ASP A 226 -8.07 10.29 -17.21
N LEU A 227 -8.51 9.78 -16.02
CA LEU A 227 -9.80 9.12 -15.85
C LEU A 227 -10.98 10.10 -16.01
N ALA A 228 -10.87 11.31 -15.49
CA ALA A 228 -11.91 12.32 -15.68
C ALA A 228 -12.08 12.69 -17.16
N GLU A 229 -10.99 12.85 -17.91
CA GLU A 229 -11.05 13.08 -19.36
C GLU A 229 -11.57 11.86 -20.12
N LEU A 230 -11.21 10.64 -19.67
CA LEU A 230 -11.72 9.41 -20.23
C LEU A 230 -13.24 9.31 -20.11
N ALA A 231 -13.82 9.60 -18.94
CA ALA A 231 -15.26 9.60 -18.70
C ALA A 231 -15.98 10.58 -19.62
N LYS A 232 -15.47 11.81 -19.78
CA LYS A 232 -16.01 12.82 -20.69
C LYS A 232 -15.99 12.37 -22.15
N ARG A 233 -14.86 11.78 -22.59
CA ARG A 233 -14.70 11.27 -23.95
C ARG A 233 -15.66 10.13 -24.23
N LEU A 234 -15.73 9.14 -23.34
CA LEU A 234 -16.64 8.01 -23.48
C LEU A 234 -18.11 8.45 -23.53
N THR A 235 -18.52 9.37 -22.66
CA THR A 235 -19.86 9.94 -22.67
C THR A 235 -20.27 10.46 -24.06
N LYS A 236 -19.35 11.17 -24.73
CA LYS A 236 -19.61 11.69 -26.11
C LYS A 236 -19.62 10.59 -27.15
N GLU A 237 -18.67 9.63 -27.05
CA GLU A 237 -18.49 8.57 -28.02
C GLU A 237 -19.67 7.61 -28.05
N VAL A 238 -20.09 7.12 -26.88
CA VAL A 238 -21.18 6.15 -26.75
C VAL A 238 -22.56 6.79 -26.65
N ASN A 239 -22.61 8.11 -26.52
CA ASN A 239 -23.82 8.90 -26.32
C ASN A 239 -24.68 8.41 -25.13
N LEU A 240 -24.02 8.00 -24.04
CA LEU A 240 -24.58 7.55 -22.76
C LEU A 240 -23.81 8.25 -21.62
N PRO A 241 -24.45 8.57 -20.49
CA PRO A 241 -23.72 9.02 -19.31
C PRO A 241 -22.69 7.97 -18.88
N VAL A 242 -21.43 8.38 -18.78
CA VAL A 242 -20.33 7.57 -18.23
C VAL A 242 -19.72 8.36 -17.08
N MET A 243 -19.60 7.71 -15.92
CA MET A 243 -19.00 8.26 -14.72
C MET A 243 -17.88 7.34 -14.25
N ILE A 244 -16.82 7.89 -13.70
CA ILE A 244 -15.76 7.15 -13.03
C ILE A 244 -15.61 7.73 -11.63
N GLU A 245 -15.66 6.87 -10.61
CA GLU A 245 -15.63 7.23 -9.20
C GLU A 245 -14.69 6.29 -8.45
N ALA A 246 -14.00 6.83 -7.45
CA ALA A 246 -13.17 6.02 -6.56
C ALA A 246 -14.04 5.08 -5.71
N LEU A 247 -13.68 3.80 -5.68
CA LEU A 247 -14.25 2.79 -4.77
C LEU A 247 -13.65 2.90 -3.37
N TYR A 248 -12.37 3.29 -3.32
CA TYR A 248 -11.58 3.42 -2.11
C TYR A 248 -10.75 4.70 -2.17
N PRO A 249 -10.37 5.26 -1.04
CA PRO A 249 -9.42 6.37 -1.01
C PRO A 249 -8.05 5.93 -1.58
N ASP A 250 -7.42 6.79 -2.38
CA ASP A 250 -6.15 6.51 -3.04
C ASP A 250 -5.01 6.28 -2.05
N VAL A 251 -4.15 5.30 -2.31
CA VAL A 251 -2.87 5.10 -1.62
C VAL A 251 -1.76 5.65 -2.52
N PRO A 252 -0.98 6.65 -2.04
CA PRO A 252 0.06 7.24 -2.87
C PRO A 252 1.23 6.26 -3.10
N PRO A 253 1.88 6.32 -4.27
CA PRO A 253 3.15 5.63 -4.47
C PRO A 253 4.23 6.23 -3.57
N PHE A 254 5.21 5.42 -3.24
CA PHE A 254 6.36 5.78 -2.43
C PHE A 254 7.66 5.62 -3.20
N ARG A 255 8.61 6.56 -2.99
CA ARG A 255 9.97 6.46 -3.49
C ARG A 255 10.91 7.30 -2.61
N ASN A 256 12.00 6.70 -2.18
CA ASN A 256 13.10 7.38 -1.51
C ASN A 256 14.33 7.33 -2.41
N ASP A 257 14.71 8.48 -2.97
CA ASP A 257 15.86 8.64 -3.86
C ASP A 257 17.09 9.25 -3.15
N ASP A 258 17.01 9.51 -1.82
CA ASP A 258 18.13 10.07 -1.08
C ASP A 258 19.29 9.06 -0.99
N PRO A 259 20.41 9.27 -1.69
CA PRO A 259 21.51 8.31 -1.73
C PRO A 259 22.23 8.16 -0.38
N VAL A 260 22.17 9.17 0.47
CA VAL A 260 22.79 9.13 1.81
C VAL A 260 22.00 8.19 2.70
N VAL A 261 20.67 8.36 2.71
CA VAL A 261 19.75 7.50 3.48
C VAL A 261 19.81 6.06 2.96
N ARG A 262 19.73 5.86 1.64
CA ARG A 262 19.79 4.52 1.03
C ARG A 262 21.09 3.80 1.41
N THR A 263 22.24 4.42 1.20
CA THR A 263 23.54 3.84 1.54
C THR A 263 23.65 3.50 3.02
N ALA A 264 23.17 4.38 3.90
CA ALA A 264 23.22 4.16 5.35
C ALA A 264 22.34 2.98 5.77
N VAL A 265 21.12 2.89 5.24
CA VAL A 265 20.18 1.81 5.55
C VAL A 265 20.66 0.47 4.99
N GLU A 266 21.14 0.41 3.74
CA GLU A 266 21.71 -0.79 3.12
C GLU A 266 22.91 -1.34 3.90
N ARG A 267 23.80 -0.44 4.37
CA ARG A 267 24.92 -0.83 5.21
C ARG A 267 24.48 -1.45 6.53
N VAL A 268 23.47 -0.92 7.18
CA VAL A 268 22.95 -1.43 8.45
C VAL A 268 22.19 -2.75 8.24
N ALA A 269 21.38 -2.85 7.19
CA ALA A 269 20.65 -4.06 6.85
C ALA A 269 21.60 -5.20 6.39
N GLY A 270 22.70 -4.83 5.74
CA GLY A 270 23.69 -5.77 5.20
C GLY A 270 23.33 -6.30 3.80
N CYS A 271 22.39 -5.69 3.12
CA CYS A 271 21.96 -6.04 1.77
C CYS A 271 21.50 -4.82 0.98
N PRO A 272 21.53 -4.88 -0.37
CA PRO A 272 20.99 -3.81 -1.22
C PRO A 272 19.48 -3.70 -1.07
N GLY A 273 18.98 -2.48 -1.21
CA GLY A 273 17.53 -2.23 -1.17
C GLY A 273 16.84 -2.50 -2.50
N GLU A 274 15.51 -2.56 -2.45
CA GLU A 274 14.63 -2.98 -3.53
C GLU A 274 13.43 -2.06 -3.72
N PHE A 275 12.68 -2.35 -4.79
CA PHE A 275 11.39 -1.74 -5.11
C PHE A 275 10.36 -2.84 -5.31
N VAL A 276 9.11 -2.59 -4.87
CA VAL A 276 8.05 -3.61 -4.87
C VAL A 276 6.76 -3.10 -5.51
N SER A 277 5.90 -4.03 -5.93
CA SER A 277 4.64 -3.69 -6.61
C SER A 277 3.43 -3.56 -5.69
N TYR A 278 3.50 -4.06 -4.46
CA TYR A 278 2.47 -3.82 -3.44
C TYR A 278 2.61 -2.41 -2.84
N CYS A 279 1.63 -1.96 -2.07
CA CYS A 279 1.68 -0.67 -1.37
C CYS A 279 1.66 -0.87 0.14
N THR A 280 2.11 0.14 0.87
CA THR A 280 2.14 0.22 2.33
C THR A 280 1.83 1.64 2.78
N GLU A 281 1.77 1.89 4.09
CA GLU A 281 1.62 3.24 4.65
C GLU A 281 2.81 4.18 4.35
N ALA A 282 3.93 3.68 3.81
CA ALA A 282 5.10 4.51 3.51
C ALA A 282 4.79 5.65 2.53
N GLY A 283 3.81 5.48 1.64
CA GLY A 283 3.35 6.55 0.75
C GLY A 283 2.82 7.79 1.48
N PHE A 284 2.18 7.61 2.64
CA PHE A 284 1.73 8.70 3.51
C PHE A 284 2.86 9.21 4.39
N MET A 285 3.61 8.31 5.01
CA MET A 285 4.68 8.63 5.96
C MET A 285 5.82 9.41 5.31
N ALA A 286 6.16 9.13 4.04
CA ALA A 286 7.18 9.84 3.29
C ALA A 286 6.90 11.36 3.12
N THR A 287 5.69 11.82 3.41
CA THR A 287 5.37 13.25 3.45
C THR A 287 5.96 13.99 4.66
N LEU A 288 6.42 13.24 5.67
CA LEU A 288 7.04 13.75 6.90
C LEU A 288 8.57 13.81 6.80
N GLY A 289 9.18 12.89 6.05
CA GLY A 289 10.64 12.77 5.93
C GLY A 289 11.05 11.53 5.12
N PRO A 290 12.36 11.28 4.97
CA PRO A 290 12.87 10.09 4.31
C PRO A 290 12.32 8.82 4.96
N ALA A 291 11.77 7.91 4.16
CA ALA A 291 11.20 6.66 4.65
C ALA A 291 11.87 5.45 4.00
N VAL A 292 11.78 4.31 4.68
CA VAL A 292 12.13 2.98 4.20
C VAL A 292 11.10 1.99 4.74
N VAL A 293 10.70 1.01 3.92
CA VAL A 293 9.93 -0.13 4.41
C VAL A 293 10.91 -1.24 4.76
N LEU A 294 10.91 -1.68 6.01
CA LEU A 294 11.90 -2.63 6.52
C LEU A 294 11.39 -3.31 7.79
N GLY A 295 11.16 -4.59 7.74
CA GLY A 295 10.69 -5.34 8.89
C GLY A 295 11.03 -6.83 8.86
N PRO A 296 10.83 -7.51 10.01
CA PRO A 296 11.10 -8.93 10.18
C PRO A 296 10.02 -9.79 9.51
N GLY A 297 10.38 -11.02 9.16
CA GLY A 297 9.46 -11.93 8.46
C GLY A 297 9.29 -11.59 6.99
N SER A 298 8.48 -12.36 6.29
CA SER A 298 8.30 -12.26 4.84
C SER A 298 6.84 -12.07 4.48
N ILE A 299 6.57 -11.25 3.47
CA ILE A 299 5.21 -11.06 2.89
C ILE A 299 4.57 -12.39 2.43
N ARG A 300 5.35 -13.45 2.25
CA ARG A 300 4.84 -14.78 1.90
C ARG A 300 4.14 -15.46 3.06
N GLU A 301 4.48 -15.08 4.29
CA GLU A 301 3.90 -15.60 5.52
C GLU A 301 2.73 -14.74 6.01
N ALA A 302 2.64 -13.49 5.53
CA ALA A 302 1.52 -12.59 5.77
C ALA A 302 0.24 -13.14 5.12
N HIS A 303 -0.90 -12.93 5.76
CA HIS A 303 -2.24 -13.36 5.28
C HIS A 303 -2.36 -14.88 5.06
N ALA A 304 -1.43 -15.67 5.61
CA ALA A 304 -1.40 -17.12 5.48
C ALA A 304 -1.95 -17.82 6.72
N VAL A 305 -2.45 -19.04 6.55
CA VAL A 305 -2.76 -19.93 7.66
C VAL A 305 -1.48 -20.28 8.40
N ASP A 306 -1.54 -20.28 9.74
CA ASP A 306 -0.36 -20.46 10.60
C ASP A 306 0.74 -19.41 10.33
N GLU A 307 0.33 -18.16 10.14
CA GLU A 307 1.24 -17.01 10.03
C GLU A 307 2.28 -17.03 11.15
N PHE A 308 3.55 -16.78 10.79
CA PHE A 308 4.65 -16.75 11.73
C PHE A 308 5.72 -15.74 11.35
N VAL A 309 6.51 -15.34 12.34
CA VAL A 309 7.76 -14.60 12.14
C VAL A 309 8.93 -15.40 12.73
N PRO A 310 10.09 -15.50 12.04
CA PRO A 310 11.29 -16.12 12.62
C PRO A 310 11.82 -15.31 13.81
N LEU A 311 12.13 -15.96 14.92
CA LEU A 311 12.68 -15.29 16.11
C LEU A 311 13.99 -14.55 15.81
N LYS A 312 14.87 -15.13 14.99
CA LYS A 312 16.11 -14.49 14.54
C LYS A 312 15.88 -13.18 13.78
N ASP A 313 14.77 -13.08 13.04
CA ASP A 313 14.45 -11.85 12.28
C ASP A 313 14.01 -10.75 13.24
N LEU A 314 13.28 -11.10 14.33
CA LEU A 314 12.91 -10.14 15.38
C LEU A 314 14.16 -9.62 16.11
N GLU A 315 15.09 -10.51 16.47
CA GLU A 315 16.37 -10.15 17.09
C GLU A 315 17.16 -9.23 16.18
N ARG A 316 17.34 -9.62 14.91
CA ARG A 316 18.10 -8.84 13.93
C ARG A 316 17.44 -7.47 13.66
N MET A 317 16.12 -7.40 13.61
CA MET A 317 15.41 -6.12 13.48
C MET A 317 15.70 -5.20 14.66
N GLY A 318 15.79 -5.71 15.87
CA GLY A 318 16.19 -4.94 17.06
C GLY A 318 17.57 -4.29 16.89
N GLU A 319 18.57 -5.06 16.42
CA GLU A 319 19.92 -4.55 16.12
C GLU A 319 19.89 -3.47 15.02
N ILE A 320 19.11 -3.69 13.97
CA ILE A 320 18.96 -2.74 12.87
C ILE A 320 18.36 -1.41 13.39
N LEU A 321 17.29 -1.46 14.16
CA LEU A 321 16.67 -0.24 14.73
C LEU A 321 17.63 0.50 15.66
N GLU A 322 18.43 -0.22 16.44
CA GLU A 322 19.47 0.38 17.26
C GLU A 322 20.51 1.12 16.42
N ALA A 323 21.01 0.48 15.38
CA ALA A 323 22.02 1.07 14.50
C ALA A 323 21.47 2.28 13.73
N LEU A 324 20.21 2.21 13.21
CA LEU A 324 19.55 3.31 12.52
C LEU A 324 19.27 4.51 13.46
N GLY A 325 18.96 4.25 14.72
CA GLY A 325 18.78 5.32 15.72
C GLY A 325 20.05 6.13 16.00
N ARG A 326 21.23 5.58 15.70
CA ARG A 326 22.53 6.23 15.91
C ARG A 326 23.04 7.02 14.69
N LEU A 327 22.36 6.90 13.54
CA LEU A 327 22.65 7.67 12.33
C LEU A 327 22.17 9.13 12.50
#